data_dadfc2b04690b30b72d962c04f22e7f8
#
_entry.id   dadfc2b04690b30b72d962c04f22e7f8
#
_cell.length_a   1.000
_cell.length_b   1.000
_cell.length_c   1.000
_cell.angle_alpha   90.00
_cell.angle_beta   90.00
_cell.angle_gamma   90.00
#
_symmetry.space_group_name_H-M   'P 1'
#
loop_
_entity.id
_entity.type
_entity.pdbx_description
1 polymer ?
#
loop_
_entity_poly.entity_id
_entity_poly.type
_entity_poly.pdbx_seq_one_letter_code
_entity_poly.pdbx_strand_id
1 'polypeptide(L)'
;VSHGMMKSWGMDLDRLHQRALANLDRNHGEIAVKPVGKLPWLSVIDTTDGYAASRVLLHWRWAELTLTLGEALILGMPTRDVVVFTSTLAPDKLAQLQETVETVERHQGRPVTRRLFQWTPQGWSEFDPALQPAQQESRQQAEQQDAAEGKMVEAAAQPHADVARQPAQAQEGGQPRQENAGDEHRHQQDNQPLQHRE
;
A
#
# COMPACT_ATOMS: atom_id res chain seq x y z
N VAL A 1 10.51 -23.00 24.92
CA VAL A 1 11.56 -22.49 25.85
C VAL A 1 10.93 -22.26 27.20
N SER A 2 11.49 -22.85 28.29
CA SER A 2 10.99 -22.67 29.64
C SER A 2 11.73 -21.52 30.35
N HIS A 3 11.15 -20.98 31.43
CA HIS A 3 11.78 -19.93 32.24
C HIS A 3 13.15 -20.41 32.79
N GLY A 4 13.26 -21.68 33.18
CA GLY A 4 14.53 -22.26 33.64
C GLY A 4 15.62 -22.26 32.55
N MET A 5 15.24 -22.54 31.28
CA MET A 5 16.17 -22.50 30.15
C MET A 5 16.64 -21.07 29.89
N MET A 6 15.74 -20.08 29.90
CA MET A 6 16.12 -18.66 29.73
C MET A 6 17.12 -18.22 30.81
N LYS A 7 16.88 -18.61 32.07
CA LYS A 7 17.79 -18.31 33.17
C LYS A 7 19.17 -18.97 32.99
N SER A 8 19.21 -20.20 32.54
CA SER A 8 20.49 -20.91 32.27
C SER A 8 21.29 -20.29 31.12
N TRP A 9 20.61 -19.64 30.17
CA TRP A 9 21.24 -18.92 29.05
C TRP A 9 21.58 -17.46 29.38
N GLY A 10 21.23 -16.98 30.58
CA GLY A 10 21.41 -15.57 30.94
C GLY A 10 20.58 -14.61 30.07
N MET A 11 19.44 -15.09 29.59
CA MET A 11 18.55 -14.32 28.71
C MET A 11 17.27 -13.92 29.42
N ASP A 12 16.86 -12.68 29.26
CA ASP A 12 15.51 -12.21 29.51
C ASP A 12 14.59 -12.44 28.30
N LEU A 13 13.31 -12.13 28.44
CA LEU A 13 12.32 -12.34 27.41
C LEU A 13 12.61 -11.47 26.17
N ASP A 14 13.04 -10.22 26.38
CA ASP A 14 13.29 -9.28 25.28
C ASP A 14 14.47 -9.72 24.43
N ARG A 15 15.56 -10.16 25.07
CA ARG A 15 16.72 -10.73 24.35
C ARG A 15 16.36 -11.99 23.61
N LEU A 16 15.54 -12.87 24.21
CA LEU A 16 15.06 -14.07 23.54
C LEU A 16 14.21 -13.71 22.32
N HIS A 17 13.30 -12.76 22.45
CA HIS A 17 12.45 -12.29 21.36
C HIS A 17 13.29 -11.69 20.22
N GLN A 18 14.21 -10.78 20.53
CA GLN A 18 15.12 -10.20 19.53
C GLN A 18 15.94 -11.27 18.80
N ARG A 19 16.46 -12.26 19.54
CA ARG A 19 17.21 -13.34 18.93
C ARG A 19 16.35 -14.25 18.06
N ALA A 20 15.11 -14.49 18.45
CA ALA A 20 14.15 -15.25 17.66
C ALA A 20 13.82 -14.53 16.36
N LEU A 21 13.57 -13.21 16.41
CA LEU A 21 13.33 -12.39 15.22
C LEU A 21 14.56 -12.37 14.29
N ALA A 22 15.77 -12.20 14.83
CA ALA A 22 16.99 -12.23 14.05
C ALA A 22 17.24 -13.59 13.37
N ASN A 23 16.92 -14.68 14.05
CA ASN A 23 17.01 -16.01 13.47
C ASN A 23 15.93 -16.25 12.39
N LEU A 24 14.71 -15.79 12.63
CA LEU A 24 13.62 -15.86 11.67
C LEU A 24 13.99 -15.07 10.38
N ASP A 25 14.47 -13.85 10.53
CA ASP A 25 14.87 -13.00 9.39
C ASP A 25 16.02 -13.64 8.60
N ARG A 26 17.05 -14.15 9.29
CA ARG A 26 18.20 -14.79 8.62
C ARG A 26 17.84 -16.02 7.83
N ASN A 27 16.97 -16.86 8.37
CA ASN A 27 16.70 -18.19 7.82
C ASN A 27 15.42 -18.23 6.97
N HIS A 28 14.47 -17.30 7.22
CA HIS A 28 13.13 -17.31 6.65
C HIS A 28 12.62 -15.88 6.37
N GLY A 29 13.51 -14.89 6.23
CA GLY A 29 13.15 -13.46 6.12
C GLY A 29 12.57 -13.07 4.77
N GLU A 30 12.76 -13.86 3.74
CA GLU A 30 12.19 -13.60 2.43
C GLU A 30 10.66 -13.73 2.47
N ILE A 31 9.97 -12.72 1.93
CA ILE A 31 8.52 -12.72 1.74
C ILE A 31 8.25 -12.78 0.24
N ALA A 32 8.32 -13.98 -0.32
CA ALA A 32 7.92 -14.22 -1.69
C ALA A 32 6.39 -14.12 -1.81
N VAL A 33 5.91 -13.33 -2.76
CA VAL A 33 4.50 -13.01 -2.93
C VAL A 33 4.01 -13.59 -4.24
N LYS A 34 2.83 -14.23 -4.22
CA LYS A 34 2.13 -14.64 -5.43
C LYS A 34 0.64 -14.31 -5.35
N PRO A 35 -0.03 -14.06 -6.49
CA PRO A 35 -1.47 -13.89 -6.52
C PRO A 35 -2.19 -15.22 -6.17
N VAL A 36 -3.36 -15.11 -5.58
CA VAL A 36 -4.23 -16.27 -5.29
C VAL A 36 -5.06 -16.59 -6.52
N GLY A 37 -4.73 -17.67 -7.20
CA GLY A 37 -5.45 -18.13 -8.38
C GLY A 37 -5.53 -17.06 -9.47
N LYS A 38 -6.75 -16.66 -9.86
CA LYS A 38 -7.01 -15.60 -10.85
C LYS A 38 -7.36 -14.25 -10.22
N LEU A 39 -7.07 -14.04 -8.96
CA LEU A 39 -7.39 -12.83 -8.20
C LEU A 39 -6.14 -11.95 -8.04
N PRO A 40 -5.83 -11.03 -8.97
CA PRO A 40 -4.59 -10.24 -8.94
C PRO A 40 -4.51 -9.28 -7.76
N TRP A 41 -5.64 -8.95 -7.15
CA TRP A 41 -5.75 -8.08 -5.98
C TRP A 41 -5.53 -8.81 -4.64
N LEU A 42 -5.57 -10.15 -4.63
CA LEU A 42 -5.37 -10.99 -3.46
C LEU A 42 -4.04 -11.74 -3.58
N SER A 43 -3.19 -11.59 -2.59
CA SER A 43 -1.87 -12.20 -2.55
C SER A 43 -1.73 -13.19 -1.40
N VAL A 44 -0.81 -14.11 -1.54
CA VAL A 44 -0.42 -15.06 -0.49
C VAL A 44 1.11 -15.08 -0.36
N ILE A 45 1.62 -15.32 0.85
CA ILE A 45 3.04 -15.64 1.02
C ILE A 45 3.31 -17.02 0.43
N ASP A 46 4.17 -17.07 -0.60
CA ASP A 46 4.55 -18.31 -1.27
C ASP A 46 5.68 -19.00 -0.53
N THR A 47 5.33 -19.88 0.39
CA THR A 47 6.30 -20.66 1.15
C THR A 47 5.74 -22.02 1.58
N THR A 48 6.65 -22.99 1.74
CA THR A 48 6.32 -24.35 2.21
C THR A 48 7.08 -24.71 3.49
N ASP A 49 7.78 -23.74 4.10
CA ASP A 49 8.67 -23.96 5.24
C ASP A 49 7.95 -23.95 6.60
N GLY A 50 6.64 -23.68 6.62
CA GLY A 50 5.82 -23.67 7.83
C GLY A 50 6.00 -22.41 8.70
N TYR A 51 6.61 -21.34 8.17
CA TYR A 51 6.84 -20.07 8.87
C TYR A 51 6.07 -18.88 8.25
N ALA A 52 5.04 -19.13 7.43
CA ALA A 52 4.29 -18.06 6.79
C ALA A 52 3.76 -17.04 7.81
N ALA A 53 2.99 -17.48 8.81
CA ALA A 53 2.47 -16.60 9.85
C ALA A 53 3.56 -15.95 10.71
N SER A 54 4.69 -16.62 10.94
CA SER A 54 5.80 -16.03 11.69
C SER A 54 6.43 -14.83 10.99
N ARG A 55 6.44 -14.80 9.64
CA ARG A 55 6.95 -13.67 8.85
C ARG A 55 6.20 -12.36 9.10
N VAL A 56 4.98 -12.44 9.61
CA VAL A 56 4.21 -11.23 9.99
C VAL A 56 4.92 -10.45 11.10
N LEU A 57 5.72 -11.11 11.93
CA LEU A 57 6.53 -10.48 12.98
C LEU A 57 7.73 -9.68 12.45
N LEU A 58 8.13 -9.88 11.19
CA LEU A 58 9.23 -9.16 10.54
C LEU A 58 8.71 -7.82 9.96
N HIS A 59 8.30 -6.93 10.84
CA HIS A 59 7.61 -5.69 10.49
C HIS A 59 8.36 -4.84 9.43
N TRP A 60 9.70 -4.80 9.50
CA TRP A 60 10.54 -4.08 8.54
C TRP A 60 10.48 -4.67 7.12
N ARG A 61 10.29 -5.98 6.98
CA ARG A 61 10.11 -6.60 5.66
C ARG A 61 8.78 -6.20 5.02
N TRP A 62 7.75 -6.02 5.84
CA TRP A 62 6.47 -5.52 5.37
C TRP A 62 6.55 -4.04 4.99
N ALA A 63 7.36 -3.24 5.70
CA ALA A 63 7.63 -1.86 5.29
C ALA A 63 8.28 -1.79 3.90
N GLU A 64 9.20 -2.71 3.56
CA GLU A 64 9.76 -2.82 2.21
C GLU A 64 8.68 -3.16 1.16
N LEU A 65 7.75 -4.05 1.49
CA LEU A 65 6.65 -4.45 0.60
C LEU A 65 5.65 -3.32 0.35
N THR A 66 5.40 -2.43 1.32
CA THR A 66 4.49 -1.30 1.11
C THR A 66 4.97 -0.34 0.01
N LEU A 67 6.28 -0.25 -0.22
CA LEU A 67 6.85 0.56 -1.30
C LEU A 67 6.43 0.08 -2.70
N THR A 68 6.16 -1.21 -2.84
CA THR A 68 5.77 -1.83 -4.12
C THR A 68 4.28 -2.13 -4.23
N LEU A 69 3.66 -2.51 -3.13
CA LEU A 69 2.26 -2.96 -3.12
C LEU A 69 1.26 -1.86 -2.72
N GLY A 70 1.75 -0.76 -2.17
CA GLY A 70 0.95 0.33 -1.62
C GLY A 70 0.82 0.26 -0.09
N GLU A 71 0.46 1.39 0.51
CA GLU A 71 0.47 1.56 1.98
C GLU A 71 -0.69 0.85 2.70
N ALA A 72 -1.77 0.54 2.00
CA ALA A 72 -2.96 -0.07 2.60
C ALA A 72 -2.87 -1.60 2.59
N LEU A 73 -1.92 -2.18 3.33
CA LEU A 73 -1.84 -3.64 3.46
C LEU A 73 -2.78 -4.15 4.54
N ILE A 74 -3.74 -4.99 4.12
CA ILE A 74 -4.66 -5.73 5.00
C ILE A 74 -4.36 -7.20 4.86
N LEU A 75 -4.08 -7.89 5.96
CA LEU A 75 -3.77 -9.31 5.97
C LEU A 75 -4.67 -10.12 6.89
N GLY A 76 -4.80 -11.41 6.57
CA GLY A 76 -5.34 -12.44 7.42
C GLY A 76 -4.37 -13.61 7.60
N MET A 77 -4.37 -14.19 8.79
CA MET A 77 -3.55 -15.34 9.15
C MET A 77 -4.45 -16.52 9.55
N PRO A 78 -5.17 -17.14 8.60
CA PRO A 78 -6.09 -18.23 8.95
C PRO A 78 -5.40 -19.41 9.60
N THR A 79 -4.18 -19.73 9.15
CA THR A 79 -3.39 -20.84 9.70
C THR A 79 -1.93 -20.46 9.83
N ARG A 80 -1.15 -21.31 10.49
CA ARG A 80 0.30 -21.14 10.63
C ARG A 80 1.03 -21.06 9.28
N ASP A 81 0.51 -21.80 8.31
CA ASP A 81 1.19 -22.02 7.02
C ASP A 81 0.64 -21.14 5.90
N VAL A 82 -0.42 -20.36 6.17
CA VAL A 82 -1.07 -19.49 5.19
C VAL A 82 -1.24 -18.08 5.74
N VAL A 83 -0.73 -17.10 4.98
CA VAL A 83 -1.00 -15.68 5.16
C VAL A 83 -1.48 -15.13 3.83
N VAL A 84 -2.68 -14.59 3.81
CA VAL A 84 -3.28 -13.92 2.66
C VAL A 84 -3.39 -12.42 2.92
N PHE A 85 -3.23 -11.60 1.89
CA PHE A 85 -3.30 -10.16 2.06
C PHE A 85 -3.70 -9.43 0.78
N THR A 86 -4.13 -8.19 0.94
CA THR A 86 -4.48 -7.28 -0.14
C THR A 86 -3.94 -5.88 0.13
N SER A 87 -3.73 -5.09 -0.94
CA SER A 87 -3.40 -3.67 -0.85
C SER A 87 -4.58 -2.75 -1.21
N THR A 88 -5.80 -3.30 -1.31
CA THR A 88 -7.00 -2.51 -1.60
C THR A 88 -7.94 -2.44 -0.41
N LEU A 89 -8.60 -1.29 -0.23
CA LEU A 89 -9.64 -1.06 0.76
C LEU A 89 -11.06 -1.15 0.17
N ALA A 90 -11.21 -1.64 -1.07
CA ALA A 90 -12.51 -1.81 -1.70
C ALA A 90 -13.38 -2.80 -0.88
N PRO A 91 -14.60 -2.40 -0.47
CA PRO A 91 -15.41 -3.20 0.46
C PRO A 91 -15.71 -4.61 -0.02
N ASP A 92 -15.98 -4.79 -1.32
CA ASP A 92 -16.21 -6.08 -1.95
C ASP A 92 -14.96 -6.99 -1.89
N LYS A 93 -13.76 -6.44 -2.00
CA LYS A 93 -12.50 -7.16 -1.90
C LYS A 93 -12.15 -7.53 -0.46
N LEU A 94 -12.44 -6.63 0.47
CA LEU A 94 -12.27 -6.91 1.91
C LEU A 94 -13.21 -8.02 2.38
N ALA A 95 -14.47 -8.01 1.92
CA ALA A 95 -15.41 -9.09 2.19
C ALA A 95 -14.93 -10.46 1.64
N GLN A 96 -14.38 -10.47 0.41
CA GLN A 96 -13.80 -11.67 -0.19
C GLN A 96 -12.51 -12.13 0.54
N LEU A 97 -11.68 -11.21 1.03
CA LEU A 97 -10.53 -11.55 1.86
C LEU A 97 -10.99 -12.21 3.16
N GLN A 98 -11.99 -11.65 3.84
CA GLN A 98 -12.56 -12.21 5.07
C GLN A 98 -13.12 -13.62 4.83
N GLU A 99 -13.90 -13.82 3.77
CA GLU A 99 -14.44 -15.13 3.37
C GLU A 99 -13.32 -16.14 3.08
N THR A 100 -12.24 -15.70 2.42
CA THR A 100 -11.08 -16.53 2.14
C THR A 100 -10.42 -16.99 3.44
N VAL A 101 -10.20 -16.08 4.39
CA VAL A 101 -9.62 -16.38 5.71
C VAL A 101 -10.47 -17.43 6.45
N GLU A 102 -11.78 -17.25 6.51
CA GLU A 102 -12.71 -18.17 7.16
C GLU A 102 -12.75 -19.54 6.49
N THR A 103 -12.68 -19.55 5.16
CA THR A 103 -12.71 -20.80 4.39
C THR A 103 -11.43 -21.60 4.60
N VAL A 104 -10.26 -20.95 4.54
CA VAL A 104 -8.97 -21.60 4.78
C VAL A 104 -8.88 -22.13 6.20
N GLU A 105 -9.31 -21.36 7.20
CA GLU A 105 -9.28 -21.78 8.61
C GLU A 105 -10.15 -23.01 8.86
N ARG A 106 -11.34 -23.08 8.24
CA ARG A 106 -12.24 -24.23 8.37
C ARG A 106 -11.69 -25.53 7.76
N HIS A 107 -10.92 -25.42 6.66
CA HIS A 107 -10.51 -26.59 5.88
C HIS A 107 -9.05 -27.01 6.13
N GLN A 108 -8.24 -26.17 6.75
CA GLN A 108 -6.84 -26.45 7.05
C GLN A 108 -6.61 -26.54 8.56
N GLY A 109 -5.71 -27.42 8.95
CA GLY A 109 -5.32 -27.55 10.36
C GLY A 109 -4.47 -26.40 10.86
N ARG A 110 -4.27 -26.33 12.19
CA ARG A 110 -3.42 -25.33 12.87
C ARG A 110 -3.91 -23.90 12.72
N PRO A 111 -5.14 -23.60 13.13
CA PRO A 111 -5.71 -22.27 13.04
C PRO A 111 -4.92 -21.27 13.89
N VAL A 112 -4.82 -20.04 13.43
CA VAL A 112 -4.20 -18.91 14.14
C VAL A 112 -5.27 -17.90 14.52
N THR A 113 -5.89 -17.23 13.52
CA THR A 113 -6.94 -16.25 13.79
C THR A 113 -7.78 -15.98 12.53
N ARG A 114 -9.05 -15.60 12.74
CA ARG A 114 -9.96 -15.10 11.69
C ARG A 114 -9.93 -13.60 11.52
N ARG A 115 -9.24 -12.89 12.43
CA ARG A 115 -9.17 -11.43 12.41
C ARG A 115 -8.30 -10.97 11.24
N LEU A 116 -8.67 -9.83 10.70
CA LEU A 116 -7.82 -9.10 9.77
C LEU A 116 -6.95 -8.11 10.52
N PHE A 117 -5.82 -7.77 9.92
CA PHE A 117 -4.87 -6.81 10.47
C PHE A 117 -4.42 -5.84 9.39
N GLN A 118 -4.32 -4.58 9.77
CA GLN A 118 -3.76 -3.53 8.92
C GLN A 118 -2.33 -3.24 9.32
N TRP A 119 -1.46 -3.17 8.31
CA TRP A 119 -0.10 -2.68 8.52
C TRP A 119 -0.11 -1.16 8.75
N THR A 120 0.66 -0.72 9.75
CA THR A 120 0.94 0.69 10.02
C THR A 120 2.43 0.85 10.29
N PRO A 121 3.02 2.05 10.16
CA PRO A 121 4.42 2.29 10.52
C PRO A 121 4.77 1.94 11.98
N GLN A 122 3.78 1.87 12.86
CA GLN A 122 3.92 1.51 14.26
C GLN A 122 3.76 0.01 14.54
N GLY A 123 3.25 -0.75 13.58
CA GLY A 123 3.01 -2.18 13.69
C GLY A 123 1.68 -2.62 13.09
N TRP A 124 1.28 -3.84 13.37
CA TRP A 124 0.00 -4.38 12.96
C TRP A 124 -1.09 -3.96 13.93
N SER A 125 -2.18 -3.41 13.42
CA SER A 125 -3.41 -3.13 14.17
C SER A 125 -4.54 -4.03 13.70
N GLU A 126 -5.44 -4.42 14.60
CA GLU A 126 -6.65 -5.14 14.22
C GLU A 126 -7.49 -4.28 13.27
N PHE A 127 -8.00 -4.89 12.24
CA PHE A 127 -8.78 -4.25 11.19
C PHE A 127 -10.17 -4.86 11.11
N ASP A 128 -11.20 -4.02 11.29
CA ASP A 128 -12.59 -4.41 11.14
C ASP A 128 -13.16 -3.80 9.84
N PRO A 129 -13.48 -4.63 8.83
CA PRO A 129 -14.08 -4.14 7.58
C PRO A 129 -15.41 -3.42 7.77
N ALA A 130 -16.16 -3.76 8.83
CA ALA A 130 -17.46 -3.17 9.10
C ALA A 130 -17.38 -1.73 9.60
N LEU A 131 -16.22 -1.31 10.16
CA LEU A 131 -16.00 0.05 10.66
C LEU A 131 -15.47 1.00 9.57
N GLN A 132 -15.08 0.49 8.40
CA GLN A 132 -14.51 1.28 7.31
C GLN A 132 -15.47 2.34 6.72
N PRO A 133 -16.77 2.06 6.48
CA PRO A 133 -17.67 3.06 5.95
C PRO A 133 -17.74 4.31 6.83
N ALA A 134 -17.90 4.12 8.14
CA ALA A 134 -17.97 5.21 9.10
C ALA A 134 -16.68 6.06 9.18
N GLN A 135 -15.51 5.43 9.05
CA GLN A 135 -14.22 6.12 9.03
C GLN A 135 -13.98 6.89 7.73
N GLN A 136 -14.43 6.35 6.59
CA GLN A 136 -14.34 7.03 5.30
C GLN A 136 -15.26 8.25 5.24
N GLU A 137 -16.50 8.11 5.73
CA GLU A 137 -17.44 9.24 5.83
C GLU A 137 -16.91 10.35 6.73
N SER A 138 -16.33 9.98 7.89
CA SER A 138 -15.73 10.95 8.81
C SER A 138 -14.52 11.67 8.20
N ARG A 139 -13.67 10.98 7.43
CA ARG A 139 -12.55 11.59 6.72
C ARG A 139 -13.02 12.52 5.61
N GLN A 140 -13.99 12.10 4.80
CA GLN A 140 -14.56 12.94 3.74
C GLN A 140 -15.23 14.19 4.29
N GLN A 141 -15.91 14.09 5.43
CA GLN A 141 -16.50 15.25 6.10
C GLN A 141 -15.43 16.21 6.63
N ALA A 142 -14.36 15.69 7.23
CA ALA A 142 -13.23 16.51 7.69
C ALA A 142 -12.52 17.23 6.53
N GLU A 143 -12.25 16.53 5.42
CA GLU A 143 -11.64 17.14 4.22
C GLU A 143 -12.55 18.20 3.57
N GLN A 144 -13.87 17.98 3.58
CA GLN A 144 -14.83 18.96 3.07
C GLN A 144 -14.91 20.20 3.98
N GLN A 145 -14.79 20.05 5.29
CA GLN A 145 -14.73 21.15 6.23
C GLN A 145 -13.46 21.99 6.08
N ASP A 146 -12.30 21.36 6.00
CA ASP A 146 -11.02 22.03 5.76
C ASP A 146 -11.01 22.78 4.43
N ALA A 147 -11.57 22.18 3.36
CA ALA A 147 -11.69 22.81 2.06
C ALA A 147 -12.68 24.01 2.08
N ALA A 148 -13.71 23.94 2.89
CA ALA A 148 -14.67 25.05 3.04
C ALA A 148 -14.07 26.20 3.85
N GLU A 149 -13.33 25.93 4.93
CA GLU A 149 -12.63 26.94 5.72
C GLU A 149 -11.50 27.61 4.92
N GLY A 150 -10.72 26.84 4.15
CA GLY A 150 -9.68 27.37 3.27
C GLY A 150 -10.23 28.36 2.23
N LYS A 151 -11.40 28.09 1.64
CA LYS A 151 -12.06 29.01 0.71
C LYS A 151 -12.61 30.29 1.37
N MET A 152 -13.06 30.19 2.63
CA MET A 152 -13.52 31.37 3.36
C MET A 152 -12.37 32.33 3.71
N VAL A 153 -11.19 31.80 4.04
CA VAL A 153 -10.00 32.61 4.32
C VAL A 153 -9.49 33.32 3.06
N GLU A 154 -9.53 32.65 1.89
CA GLU A 154 -9.11 33.24 0.63
C GLU A 154 -10.08 34.32 0.12
N ALA A 155 -11.39 34.15 0.33
CA ALA A 155 -12.40 35.16 0.00
C ALA A 155 -12.30 36.40 0.89
N ALA A 156 -11.83 36.30 2.12
CA ALA A 156 -11.63 37.42 3.03
C ALA A 156 -10.34 38.21 2.79
N ALA A 157 -9.41 37.67 1.99
CA ALA A 157 -8.10 38.25 1.70
C ALA A 157 -8.06 39.09 0.39
N GLN A 158 -9.20 39.31 -0.32
CA GLN A 158 -9.23 40.19 -1.48
C GLN A 158 -9.32 41.65 -1.04
N PRO A 159 -8.29 42.47 -1.26
CA PRO A 159 -8.37 43.90 -1.01
C PRO A 159 -9.29 44.54 -2.04
N HIS A 160 -10.27 45.27 -1.55
CA HIS A 160 -11.06 46.20 -2.36
C HIS A 160 -10.12 47.22 -3.03
N ALA A 161 -9.77 47.01 -4.29
CA ALA A 161 -9.14 47.97 -5.15
C ALA A 161 -10.17 48.39 -6.22
N ASP A 162 -11.10 49.26 -5.82
CA ASP A 162 -11.94 49.99 -6.76
C ASP A 162 -11.69 51.47 -6.52
N VAL A 163 -10.78 52.05 -7.29
CA VAL A 163 -10.77 53.49 -7.59
C VAL A 163 -10.31 53.71 -9.03
N ALA A 164 -11.27 54.08 -9.81
CA ALA A 164 -11.25 54.72 -11.11
C ALA A 164 -9.91 55.20 -11.71
N ARG A 165 -9.68 54.83 -12.98
CA ARG A 165 -9.18 55.75 -14.01
C ARG A 165 -9.66 55.28 -15.40
N GLN A 166 -10.50 56.09 -16.03
CA GLN A 166 -10.88 56.07 -17.43
C GLN A 166 -9.78 56.72 -18.31
N PRO A 167 -9.92 56.69 -19.65
CA PRO A 167 -8.95 56.08 -20.56
C PRO A 167 -8.23 57.14 -21.41
N ALA A 168 -7.15 56.75 -22.04
CA ALA A 168 -6.60 57.47 -23.18
C ALA A 168 -6.46 56.51 -24.37
N GLN A 169 -7.18 56.78 -25.42
CA GLN A 169 -7.06 56.21 -26.75
C GLN A 169 -5.72 56.59 -27.39
N ALA A 170 -5.06 55.63 -28.03
CA ALA A 170 -4.19 55.89 -29.17
C ALA A 170 -4.17 54.65 -30.07
N GLN A 171 -4.52 54.86 -31.27
CA GLN A 171 -4.55 53.96 -32.43
C GLN A 171 -3.16 53.67 -32.96
N GLU A 172 -3.19 52.75 -33.94
CA GLU A 172 -2.17 52.38 -34.94
C GLU A 172 -1.33 51.16 -34.54
N GLY A 173 -1.34 50.04 -35.24
CA GLY A 173 -1.28 49.83 -36.69
C GLY A 173 -0.19 48.80 -36.88
N GLY A 174 -0.47 47.71 -37.59
CA GLY A 174 0.63 46.85 -38.05
C GLY A 174 0.36 45.35 -38.01
N GLN A 175 -0.29 44.83 -39.02
CA GLN A 175 -0.21 43.45 -39.50
C GLN A 175 1.04 43.29 -40.40
N PRO A 176 1.30 42.13 -40.96
CA PRO A 176 1.64 40.79 -40.39
C PRO A 176 2.99 40.30 -40.99
N ARG A 177 3.55 39.21 -40.49
CA ARG A 177 4.45 38.40 -41.31
C ARG A 177 4.31 36.93 -41.01
N GLN A 178 3.93 36.23 -42.05
CA GLN A 178 4.02 34.79 -42.27
C GLN A 178 5.48 34.34 -42.50
N GLU A 179 5.60 32.99 -42.56
CA GLU A 179 6.67 32.19 -43.13
C GLU A 179 7.63 31.61 -42.08
N ASN A 180 8.01 30.33 -42.03
CA ASN A 180 8.10 29.23 -42.96
C ASN A 180 8.45 28.01 -42.08
N ALA A 181 7.91 26.84 -42.23
CA ALA A 181 8.28 25.73 -43.07
C ALA A 181 9.68 25.11 -42.80
N GLY A 182 9.67 23.80 -42.62
CA GLY A 182 10.81 22.90 -42.75
C GLY A 182 11.12 22.20 -41.42
N ASP A 183 11.41 20.96 -41.33
CA ASP A 183 11.63 19.90 -42.28
C ASP A 183 11.73 18.56 -41.53
N GLU A 184 11.43 17.52 -42.21
CA GLU A 184 11.55 16.09 -41.96
C GLU A 184 12.86 15.64 -41.30
N HIS A 185 12.78 14.57 -40.48
CA HIS A 185 13.67 13.40 -40.55
C HIS A 185 13.14 12.31 -39.60
N ARG A 186 12.44 11.33 -40.04
CA ARG A 186 12.71 10.00 -40.58
C ARG A 186 14.02 9.36 -40.05
N HIS A 187 13.90 8.46 -39.08
CA HIS A 187 14.76 7.27 -38.99
C HIS A 187 13.97 6.06 -38.52
N GLN A 188 13.69 5.22 -39.50
CA GLN A 188 13.49 3.78 -39.35
C GLN A 188 14.86 3.12 -39.13
N GLN A 189 14.92 2.16 -38.24
CA GLN A 189 15.78 0.97 -38.30
C GLN A 189 15.17 -0.04 -37.32
N ASP A 190 14.46 -1.01 -37.87
CA ASP A 190 14.87 -2.41 -38.16
C ASP A 190 15.88 -2.98 -37.15
N ASN A 191 15.43 -3.95 -36.34
CA ASN A 191 16.22 -5.14 -36.14
C ASN A 191 15.36 -6.36 -35.81
N GLN A 192 15.50 -7.36 -36.67
CA GLN A 192 14.91 -8.67 -36.63
C GLN A 192 15.58 -9.64 -35.66
N PRO A 193 15.01 -10.82 -35.44
CA PRO A 193 15.30 -11.71 -34.32
C PRO A 193 16.42 -12.71 -34.64
N LEU A 194 17.13 -13.14 -33.61
CA LEU A 194 18.00 -14.32 -33.68
C LEU A 194 17.38 -15.50 -32.93
N GLN A 195 16.99 -16.48 -33.72
CA GLN A 195 16.84 -17.89 -33.34
C GLN A 195 18.21 -18.54 -33.24
N HIS A 196 18.42 -19.35 -32.19
CA HIS A 196 19.24 -20.58 -32.20
C HIS A 196 18.87 -21.32 -30.90
N ARG A 197 18.25 -22.55 -30.98
CA ARG A 197 18.84 -23.87 -31.18
C ARG A 197 20.06 -24.12 -30.27
N GLU A 198 19.91 -24.90 -29.26
CA GLU A 198 19.96 -26.35 -29.07
C GLU A 198 19.45 -26.73 -27.67
#